data_775b8dfe3961745fe9aae690e3b7e8f4
#
_entry.id   775b8dfe3961745fe9aae690e3b7e8f4
#
_cell.length_a   1.000
_cell.length_b   1.000
_cell.length_c   1.000
_cell.angle_alpha   90.00
_cell.angle_beta   90.00
_cell.angle_gamma   90.00
#
_symmetry.space_group_name_H-M   'P 1'
#
loop_
_entity.id
_entity.type
_entity.pdbx_description
1 polymer ?
#
loop_
_entity_poly.entity_id
_entity_poly.type
_entity_poly.pdbx_seq_one_letter_code
_entity_poly.pdbx_strand_id
1 'polypeptide(L)'
;MHIRNSAKAIIIQGEKVLLTKNQDTDGYFYLFPGGGQEHGETIQQALIRECMEEVGQQVEIGELLHIREYIGKNHEYASADVDVHQVEYYFISKIVNETKGNIEPTNPDSHQVEIEWVPINDLSEYRVYPKTLRKYIIKYLKGVKSPVYLGDIN
;
A
#
# COMPACT_ATOMS: atom_id res chain seq x y z
N MET A 1 20.80 -4.19 11.48
CA MET A 1 19.52 -3.54 11.24
C MET A 1 19.59 -2.71 9.98
N HIS A 2 18.58 -2.80 9.15
CA HIS A 2 18.56 -2.14 7.85
C HIS A 2 17.33 -1.24 7.72
N ILE A 3 17.52 -0.12 7.03
CA ILE A 3 16.39 0.66 6.55
C ILE A 3 15.91 -0.01 5.26
N ARG A 4 14.66 -0.45 5.25
CA ARG A 4 14.07 -1.14 4.11
C ARG A 4 13.27 -0.19 3.26
N ASN A 5 13.51 -0.21 1.95
CA ASN A 5 12.67 0.51 0.99
C ASN A 5 11.53 -0.37 0.51
N SER A 6 10.33 0.17 0.45
CA SER A 6 9.17 -0.52 -0.09
C SER A 6 8.43 0.37 -1.07
N ALA A 7 7.87 -0.24 -2.10
CA ALA A 7 7.05 0.43 -3.09
C ALA A 7 5.60 0.05 -2.90
N LYS A 8 4.70 1.01 -2.92
CA LYS A 8 3.26 0.83 -2.69
C LYS A 8 2.45 1.47 -3.81
N ALA A 9 1.38 0.81 -4.20
CA ALA A 9 0.49 1.28 -5.25
C ALA A 9 -0.81 1.85 -4.66
N ILE A 10 -1.19 3.02 -5.15
CA ILE A 10 -2.52 3.59 -4.93
C ILE A 10 -3.28 3.40 -6.24
N ILE A 11 -4.12 2.36 -6.28
CA ILE A 11 -4.88 1.98 -7.47
C ILE A 11 -6.33 2.38 -7.27
N ILE A 12 -6.76 3.38 -8.02
CA ILE A 12 -8.12 3.94 -7.92
C ILE A 12 -8.87 3.65 -9.21
N GLN A 13 -10.06 3.06 -9.08
CA GLN A 13 -11.02 2.92 -10.18
C GLN A 13 -12.37 3.46 -9.71
N GLY A 14 -12.89 4.44 -10.44
CA GLY A 14 -14.06 5.18 -9.98
C GLY A 14 -13.75 5.84 -8.64
N GLU A 15 -14.58 5.61 -7.64
CA GLU A 15 -14.40 6.15 -6.28
C GLU A 15 -13.92 5.08 -5.29
N LYS A 16 -13.25 4.03 -5.78
CA LYS A 16 -12.75 2.92 -4.97
C LYS A 16 -11.25 2.77 -5.12
N VAL A 17 -10.60 2.33 -4.03
CA VAL A 17 -9.18 2.01 -4.00
C VAL A 17 -8.99 0.52 -3.72
N LEU A 18 -8.01 -0.08 -4.41
CA LEU A 18 -7.69 -1.49 -4.24
C LEU A 18 -6.75 -1.69 -3.07
N LEU A 19 -7.14 -2.52 -2.12
CA LEU A 19 -6.35 -2.85 -0.94
C LEU A 19 -6.22 -4.37 -0.80
N THR A 20 -5.14 -4.81 -0.18
CA THR A 20 -5.05 -6.18 0.30
C THR A 20 -5.73 -6.27 1.65
N LYS A 21 -6.56 -7.30 1.83
CA LYS A 21 -7.22 -7.59 3.09
C LYS A 21 -6.43 -8.65 3.82
N ASN A 22 -6.09 -8.37 5.05
CA ASN A 22 -5.23 -9.18 5.88
C ASN A 22 -5.96 -9.49 7.19
N GLN A 23 -5.47 -10.49 7.93
CA GLN A 23 -6.07 -10.88 9.20
C GLN A 23 -4.98 -11.09 10.24
N ASP A 24 -5.20 -10.55 11.42
CA ASP A 24 -4.39 -10.80 12.61
C ASP A 24 -5.30 -11.15 13.80
N THR A 25 -4.76 -11.18 15.01
CA THR A 25 -5.52 -11.51 16.22
C THR A 25 -6.59 -10.48 16.56
N ASP A 26 -6.45 -9.25 16.08
CA ASP A 26 -7.40 -8.15 16.32
C ASP A 26 -8.45 -8.02 15.21
N GLY A 27 -8.39 -8.87 14.18
CA GLY A 27 -9.35 -8.90 13.08
C GLY A 27 -8.72 -8.53 11.73
N TYR A 28 -9.55 -8.00 10.84
CA TYR A 28 -9.08 -7.60 9.51
C TYR A 28 -8.37 -6.26 9.54
N PHE A 29 -7.34 -6.15 8.73
CA PHE A 29 -6.67 -4.90 8.43
C PHE A 29 -6.31 -4.86 6.94
N TYR A 30 -6.08 -3.66 6.44
CA TYR A 30 -5.93 -3.43 5.01
C TYR A 30 -4.63 -2.69 4.73
N LEU A 31 -3.94 -3.10 3.67
CA LEU A 31 -2.69 -2.51 3.23
C LEU A 31 -2.79 -2.14 1.76
N PHE A 32 -1.99 -1.17 1.34
CA PHE A 32 -1.80 -0.88 -0.08
C PHE A 32 -0.95 -1.97 -0.71
N PRO A 33 -1.27 -2.42 -1.93
CA PRO A 33 -0.45 -3.43 -2.62
C PRO A 33 0.98 -2.94 -2.79
N GLY A 34 1.93 -3.84 -2.63
CA GLY A 34 3.34 -3.54 -2.79
C GLY A 34 4.19 -4.22 -1.74
N GLY A 35 5.48 -3.94 -1.76
CA GLY A 35 6.43 -4.55 -0.83
C GLY A 35 7.85 -4.10 -1.03
N GLY A 36 8.77 -4.86 -0.46
CA GLY A 36 10.18 -4.48 -0.39
C GLY A 36 10.91 -4.52 -1.71
N GLN A 37 11.75 -3.51 -1.91
CA GLN A 37 12.70 -3.47 -3.01
C GLN A 37 13.79 -4.52 -2.79
N GLU A 38 14.10 -5.28 -3.82
CA GLU A 38 15.22 -6.19 -3.83
C GLU A 38 16.47 -5.52 -4.42
N HIS A 39 17.63 -6.00 -4.01
CA HIS A 39 18.87 -5.47 -4.56
C HIS A 39 18.92 -5.70 -6.07
N GLY A 40 19.26 -4.66 -6.82
CA GLY A 40 19.38 -4.72 -8.28
C GLY A 40 18.12 -4.33 -9.03
N GLU A 41 16.98 -4.11 -8.36
CA GLU A 41 15.78 -3.59 -9.01
C GLU A 41 15.52 -2.14 -8.63
N THR A 42 14.90 -1.39 -9.53
CA THR A 42 14.42 -0.05 -9.20
C THR A 42 13.19 -0.14 -8.31
N ILE A 43 12.84 0.95 -7.66
CA ILE A 43 11.63 0.99 -6.83
C ILE A 43 10.36 0.73 -7.66
N GLN A 44 10.34 1.16 -8.93
CA GLN A 44 9.21 0.90 -9.83
C GLN A 44 9.16 -0.56 -10.25
N GLN A 45 10.30 -1.19 -10.52
CA GLN A 45 10.36 -2.62 -10.83
C GLN A 45 9.87 -3.46 -9.65
N ALA A 46 10.25 -3.06 -8.43
CA ALA A 46 9.75 -3.71 -7.21
C ALA A 46 8.22 -3.64 -7.14
N LEU A 47 7.64 -2.48 -7.44
CA LEU A 47 6.20 -2.30 -7.38
C LEU A 47 5.46 -3.16 -8.40
N ILE A 48 5.97 -3.23 -9.63
CA ILE A 48 5.38 -4.08 -10.68
C ILE A 48 5.40 -5.55 -10.25
N ARG A 49 6.52 -6.01 -9.74
CA ARG A 49 6.66 -7.40 -9.25
C ARG A 49 5.72 -7.69 -8.08
N GLU A 50 5.71 -6.81 -7.08
CA GLU A 50 4.88 -6.99 -5.88
C GLU A 50 3.39 -6.97 -6.22
N CYS A 51 2.94 -6.09 -7.13
CA CYS A 51 1.55 -6.07 -7.54
C CYS A 51 1.14 -7.35 -8.25
N MET A 52 2.04 -7.96 -9.05
CA MET A 52 1.76 -9.25 -9.65
C MET A 52 1.63 -10.34 -8.58
N GLU A 53 2.51 -10.34 -7.58
CA GLU A 53 2.50 -11.32 -6.51
C GLU A 53 1.26 -11.23 -5.62
N GLU A 54 0.85 -10.01 -5.26
CA GLU A 54 -0.24 -9.79 -4.30
C GLU A 54 -1.62 -9.63 -4.94
N VAL A 55 -1.68 -9.08 -6.15
CA VAL A 55 -2.93 -8.70 -6.82
C VAL A 55 -3.17 -9.53 -8.08
N GLY A 56 -2.12 -10.11 -8.65
CA GLY A 56 -2.22 -10.88 -9.89
C GLY A 56 -2.45 -10.01 -11.12
N GLN A 57 -2.08 -8.74 -11.08
CA GLN A 57 -2.29 -7.79 -12.16
C GLN A 57 -1.02 -7.01 -12.47
N GLN A 58 -0.83 -6.74 -13.76
CA GLN A 58 0.19 -5.81 -14.22
C GLN A 58 -0.30 -4.39 -14.01
N VAL A 59 0.55 -3.52 -13.48
CA VAL A 59 0.24 -2.11 -13.25
C VAL A 59 1.09 -1.19 -14.08
N GLU A 60 0.51 -0.07 -14.45
CA GLU A 60 1.23 1.08 -15.00
C GLU A 60 1.40 2.11 -13.88
N ILE A 61 2.65 2.50 -13.63
CA ILE A 61 3.01 3.39 -12.53
C ILE A 61 2.96 4.83 -13.01
N GLY A 62 2.23 5.65 -12.29
CA GLY A 62 2.13 7.08 -12.53
C GLY A 62 2.95 7.90 -11.53
N GLU A 63 2.35 8.98 -11.04
CA GLU A 63 3.00 9.94 -10.16
C GLU A 63 3.35 9.35 -8.81
N LEU A 64 4.55 9.69 -8.30
CA LEU A 64 4.91 9.48 -6.89
C LEU A 64 4.10 10.46 -6.05
N LEU A 65 3.15 9.94 -5.27
CA LEU A 65 2.24 10.78 -4.51
C LEU A 65 2.77 11.09 -3.12
N HIS A 66 3.27 10.07 -2.42
CA HIS A 66 3.74 10.21 -1.05
C HIS A 66 4.97 9.35 -0.77
N ILE A 67 5.78 9.82 0.16
CA ILE A 67 6.83 9.06 0.83
C ILE A 67 6.55 9.13 2.32
N ARG A 68 6.46 7.97 2.97
CA ARG A 68 6.40 7.93 4.43
C ARG A 68 7.55 7.11 4.99
N GLU A 69 7.92 7.38 6.21
CA GLU A 69 8.75 6.46 6.98
C GLU A 69 7.88 5.77 8.03
N TYR A 70 8.30 4.59 8.41
CA TYR A 70 7.73 3.86 9.54
C TYR A 70 8.88 3.42 10.44
N ILE A 71 8.99 4.10 11.57
CA ILE A 71 9.95 3.73 12.61
C ILE A 71 9.15 3.07 13.73
N GLY A 72 9.17 1.73 13.74
CA GLY A 72 8.23 0.93 14.53
C GLY A 72 8.19 1.24 16.00
N LYS A 73 9.35 1.55 16.60
CA LYS A 73 9.46 1.89 18.03
C LYS A 73 8.66 3.13 18.45
N ASN A 74 8.26 3.97 17.49
CA ASN A 74 7.55 5.22 17.75
C ASN A 74 6.03 5.10 17.64
N HIS A 75 5.51 3.91 17.32
CA HIS A 75 4.10 3.71 17.01
C HIS A 75 3.47 2.63 17.88
N GLU A 76 2.22 2.31 17.60
CA GLU A 76 1.36 1.47 18.43
C GLU A 76 1.83 0.03 18.61
N TYR A 77 2.57 -0.51 17.65
CA TYR A 77 3.11 -1.88 17.72
C TYR A 77 4.60 -1.89 18.08
N ALA A 78 5.05 -0.91 18.86
CA ALA A 78 6.45 -0.67 19.17
C ALA A 78 7.20 -1.90 19.70
N SER A 79 6.55 -2.72 20.51
CA SER A 79 7.20 -3.90 21.10
C SER A 79 7.50 -4.98 20.04
N ALA A 80 6.62 -5.15 19.06
CA ALA A 80 6.81 -6.11 17.97
C ALA A 80 7.74 -5.55 16.89
N ASP A 81 7.66 -4.25 16.64
CA ASP A 81 8.33 -3.56 15.52
C ASP A 81 9.51 -2.71 15.95
N VAL A 82 10.09 -2.97 17.13
CA VAL A 82 11.15 -2.13 17.70
C VAL A 82 12.33 -1.93 16.77
N ASP A 83 12.66 -2.91 15.95
CA ASP A 83 13.79 -2.87 15.02
C ASP A 83 13.38 -2.52 13.58
N VAL A 84 12.11 -2.22 13.35
CA VAL A 84 11.61 -1.93 11.99
C VAL A 84 11.82 -0.46 11.66
N HIS A 85 12.48 -0.22 10.53
CA HIS A 85 12.56 1.10 9.91
C HIS A 85 12.36 0.92 8.41
N GLN A 86 11.24 1.43 7.90
CA GLN A 86 10.90 1.36 6.48
C GLN A 86 10.73 2.76 5.89
N VAL A 87 11.10 2.88 4.61
CA VAL A 87 10.74 4.03 3.78
C VAL A 87 9.82 3.50 2.69
N GLU A 88 8.62 4.02 2.60
CA GLU A 88 7.62 3.57 1.65
C GLU A 88 7.30 4.67 0.63
N TYR A 89 7.30 4.28 -0.63
CA TYR A 89 7.05 5.14 -1.78
C TYR A 89 5.69 4.79 -2.37
N TYR A 90 4.75 5.72 -2.32
CA TYR A 90 3.37 5.52 -2.78
C TYR A 90 3.16 6.15 -4.15
N PHE A 91 2.90 5.30 -5.15
CA PHE A 91 2.68 5.73 -6.52
C PHE A 91 1.22 5.56 -6.91
N ILE A 92 0.65 6.58 -7.55
CA ILE A 92 -0.61 6.40 -8.27
C ILE A 92 -0.35 5.41 -9.39
N SER A 93 -1.17 4.37 -9.46
CA SER A 93 -1.00 3.30 -10.43
C SER A 93 -2.35 2.85 -10.97
N LYS A 94 -2.34 2.24 -12.14
CA LYS A 94 -3.56 1.65 -12.72
C LYS A 94 -3.26 0.28 -13.28
N ILE A 95 -4.30 -0.55 -13.28
CA ILE A 95 -4.23 -1.89 -13.82
C ILE A 95 -4.21 -1.80 -15.35
N VAL A 96 -3.27 -2.53 -15.96
CA VAL A 96 -3.11 -2.61 -17.42
C VAL A 96 -3.66 -3.94 -17.89
N ASN A 97 -4.41 -3.92 -19.01
CA ASN A 97 -4.95 -5.15 -19.61
C ASN A 97 -5.75 -5.99 -18.61
N GLU A 98 -6.68 -5.34 -17.92
CA GLU A 98 -7.55 -6.02 -16.96
C GLU A 98 -8.21 -7.22 -17.63
N THR A 99 -7.80 -8.43 -17.23
CA THR A 99 -8.47 -9.64 -17.66
C THR A 99 -9.81 -9.72 -16.96
N LYS A 100 -10.89 -9.82 -17.78
CA LYS A 100 -12.22 -10.09 -17.26
C LYS A 100 -12.19 -11.47 -16.61
N GLY A 101 -12.17 -11.50 -15.29
CA GLY A 101 -12.12 -12.75 -14.54
C GLY A 101 -11.51 -12.53 -13.16
N ASN A 102 -11.24 -13.61 -12.48
CA ASN A 102 -10.70 -13.56 -11.14
C ASN A 102 -9.30 -12.97 -11.12
N ILE A 103 -9.13 -11.92 -10.32
CA ILE A 103 -7.82 -11.43 -9.95
C ILE A 103 -7.26 -12.43 -8.94
N GLU A 104 -6.24 -13.20 -9.35
CA GLU A 104 -5.62 -14.20 -8.48
C GLU A 104 -4.20 -13.79 -8.16
N PRO A 105 -3.91 -13.51 -6.87
CA PRO A 105 -2.54 -13.27 -6.43
C PRO A 105 -1.65 -14.48 -6.72
N THR A 106 -0.46 -14.24 -7.24
CA THR A 106 0.50 -15.32 -7.56
C THR A 106 1.33 -15.71 -6.34
N ASN A 107 1.56 -14.78 -5.42
CA ASN A 107 2.34 -15.01 -4.21
C ASN A 107 1.92 -14.01 -3.13
N PRO A 108 0.74 -14.20 -2.50
CA PRO A 108 0.26 -13.28 -1.47
C PRO A 108 1.10 -13.38 -0.20
N ASP A 109 1.12 -12.29 0.58
CA ASP A 109 1.72 -12.28 1.91
C ASP A 109 1.04 -13.27 2.85
N SER A 110 1.77 -13.74 3.86
CA SER A 110 1.31 -14.77 4.79
C SER A 110 0.01 -14.41 5.53
N HIS A 111 -0.25 -13.11 5.78
CA HIS A 111 -1.45 -12.62 6.45
C HIS A 111 -2.56 -12.21 5.48
N GLN A 112 -2.27 -12.18 4.18
CA GLN A 112 -3.23 -11.77 3.17
C GLN A 112 -4.28 -12.83 2.95
N VAL A 113 -5.57 -12.47 3.06
CA VAL A 113 -6.69 -13.39 2.85
C VAL A 113 -7.41 -13.13 1.54
N GLU A 114 -7.47 -11.88 1.10
CA GLU A 114 -8.07 -11.50 -0.20
C GLU A 114 -7.65 -10.08 -0.61
N ILE A 115 -8.15 -9.63 -1.75
CA ILE A 115 -8.07 -8.24 -2.19
C ILE A 115 -9.48 -7.65 -2.19
N GLU A 116 -9.58 -6.35 -1.97
CA GLU A 116 -10.88 -5.69 -1.87
C GLU A 116 -10.83 -4.28 -2.45
N TRP A 117 -11.86 -3.94 -3.23
CA TRP A 117 -12.09 -2.57 -3.68
C TRP A 117 -12.88 -1.85 -2.60
N VAL A 118 -12.26 -0.87 -1.96
CA VAL A 118 -12.83 -0.13 -0.84
C VAL A 118 -13.29 1.24 -1.29
N PRO A 119 -14.56 1.62 -1.04
CA PRO A 119 -15.01 2.98 -1.32
C PRO A 119 -14.14 3.99 -0.58
N ILE A 120 -13.57 4.95 -1.31
CA ILE A 120 -12.64 5.94 -0.72
C ILE A 120 -13.32 6.77 0.37
N ASN A 121 -14.60 7.10 0.19
CA ASN A 121 -15.34 7.85 1.20
C ASN A 121 -15.52 7.08 2.53
N ASP A 122 -15.37 5.76 2.51
CA ASP A 122 -15.50 4.91 3.68
C ASP A 122 -14.14 4.55 4.31
N LEU A 123 -13.03 5.03 3.74
CA LEU A 123 -11.69 4.64 4.21
C LEU A 123 -11.46 4.91 5.70
N SER A 124 -12.04 5.98 6.25
CA SER A 124 -11.88 6.31 7.66
C SER A 124 -12.52 5.27 8.60
N GLU A 125 -13.40 4.42 8.09
CA GLU A 125 -14.05 3.35 8.84
C GLU A 125 -13.28 2.03 8.76
N TYR A 126 -12.27 1.94 7.90
CA TYR A 126 -11.45 0.74 7.72
C TYR A 126 -10.14 0.84 8.51
N ARG A 127 -9.70 -0.30 9.05
CA ARG A 127 -8.40 -0.42 9.69
C ARG A 127 -7.32 -0.52 8.61
N VAL A 128 -6.95 0.61 8.03
CA VAL A 128 -5.93 0.73 6.98
C VAL A 128 -4.63 1.25 7.58
N TYR A 129 -3.52 0.66 7.19
CA TYR A 129 -2.19 1.16 7.56
C TYR A 129 -1.45 1.66 6.34
N PRO A 130 -0.78 2.81 6.40
CA PRO A 130 -0.80 3.74 7.53
C PRO A 130 -2.16 4.45 7.64
N LYS A 131 -2.67 4.56 8.86
CA LYS A 131 -3.97 5.22 9.11
C LYS A 131 -3.99 6.65 8.63
N THR A 132 -2.88 7.36 8.80
CA THR A 132 -2.75 8.75 8.38
C THR A 132 -2.96 8.94 6.88
N LEU A 133 -2.61 7.93 6.07
CA LEU A 133 -2.75 8.03 4.61
C LEU A 133 -4.21 8.12 4.16
N ARG A 134 -5.16 7.61 4.95
CA ARG A 134 -6.59 7.61 4.59
C ARG A 134 -7.10 9.00 4.24
N LYS A 135 -6.77 10.00 5.06
CA LYS A 135 -7.20 11.39 4.83
C LYS A 135 -6.60 11.97 3.54
N TYR A 136 -5.37 11.58 3.20
CA TYR A 136 -4.70 12.07 2.00
C TYR A 136 -5.28 11.46 0.72
N ILE A 137 -5.70 10.19 0.77
CA ILE A 137 -6.39 9.56 -0.36
C ILE A 137 -7.75 10.21 -0.60
N ILE A 138 -8.51 10.50 0.47
CA ILE A 138 -9.79 11.20 0.36
C ILE A 138 -9.59 12.58 -0.25
N LYS A 139 -8.57 13.32 0.19
CA LYS A 139 -8.22 14.64 -0.38
C LYS A 139 -7.82 14.54 -1.85
N TYR A 140 -7.03 13.51 -2.21
CA TYR A 140 -6.62 13.28 -3.59
C TYR A 140 -7.82 13.12 -4.51
N LEU A 141 -8.81 12.34 -4.11
CA LEU A 141 -10.03 12.15 -4.90
C LEU A 141 -10.79 13.46 -5.13
N LYS A 142 -10.68 14.40 -4.19
CA LYS A 142 -11.29 15.74 -4.29
C LYS A 142 -10.43 16.77 -5.03
N GLY A 143 -9.28 16.34 -5.57
CA GLY A 143 -8.35 17.23 -6.26
C GLY A 143 -7.52 18.12 -5.34
N VAL A 144 -7.46 17.82 -4.04
CA VAL A 144 -6.69 18.59 -3.06
C VAL A 144 -5.29 18.01 -2.94
N LYS A 145 -4.27 18.85 -3.13
CA LYS A 145 -2.87 18.46 -2.99
C LYS A 145 -2.48 18.28 -1.53
N SER A 146 -1.55 17.36 -1.30
CA SER A 146 -0.97 17.05 0.01
C SER A 146 0.55 16.96 -0.12
N PRO A 147 1.31 17.09 0.99
CA PRO A 147 2.76 16.96 0.94
C PRO A 147 3.20 15.60 0.38
N VAL A 148 4.32 15.57 -0.33
CA VAL A 148 4.91 14.31 -0.79
C VAL A 148 5.51 13.56 0.40
N TYR A 149 6.41 14.20 1.14
CA TYR A 149 7.03 13.58 2.30
C TYR A 149 6.16 13.76 3.53
N LEU A 150 5.74 12.64 4.11
CA LEU A 150 4.83 12.63 5.27
C LEU A 150 5.54 12.38 6.60
N GLY A 151 6.83 12.03 6.56
CA GLY A 151 7.59 11.73 7.76
C GLY A 151 7.28 10.37 8.36
N ASP A 152 7.64 10.20 9.63
CA ASP A 152 7.39 8.97 10.39
C ASP A 152 5.95 8.96 10.90
N ILE A 153 5.09 8.24 10.17
CA ILE A 153 3.65 8.17 10.44
C ILE A 153 3.14 6.73 10.36
N ASN A 154 2.00 6.49 11.02
CA ASN A 154 1.30 5.22 10.89
C ASN A 154 -0.23 5.39 10.93
#